data_91c0662c6e74c87f839404cba1683ac2
#
_entry.id   91c0662c6e74c87f839404cba1683ac2
#
_cell.length_a   1.000
_cell.length_b   1.000
_cell.length_c   1.000
_cell.angle_alpha   90.00
_cell.angle_beta   90.00
_cell.angle_gamma   90.00
#
_symmetry.space_group_name_H-M   'P 1'
#
loop_
_entity.id
_entity.type
_entity.pdbx_description
1 polymer ?
#
loop_
_entity_poly.entity_id
_entity_poly.type
_entity_poly.pdbx_seq_one_letter_code
_entity_poly.pdbx_strand_id
1 'polypeptide(L)' 'KINGYDLINLGLQGKQIGDCLNYLLDLVLEDATLNTHETLIGLSKKFIENL' A
#
# COMPACT_ATOMS: atom_id res chain seq x y z
N LYS A 1 -7.69 3.86 -3.82
CA LYS A 1 -6.63 4.85 -4.07
C LYS A 1 -5.99 5.30 -2.78
N ILE A 2 -4.67 5.33 -2.76
CA ILE A 2 -3.91 5.59 -1.56
C ILE A 2 -2.69 6.45 -1.93
N ASN A 3 -2.19 7.22 -0.99
CA ASN A 3 -1.00 8.05 -1.21
C ASN A 3 0.01 7.83 -0.07
N GLY A 4 1.16 8.53 -0.16
CA GLY A 4 2.22 8.39 0.84
C GLY A 4 1.80 8.79 2.25
N TYR A 5 0.91 9.74 2.38
CA TYR A 5 0.43 10.17 3.69
C TYR A 5 -0.34 9.07 4.40
N ASP A 6 -1.13 8.31 3.65
CA ASP A 6 -1.87 7.18 4.23
C ASP A 6 -0.89 6.14 4.79
N LEU A 7 0.21 5.90 4.09
CA LEU A 7 1.22 4.94 4.52
C LEU A 7 2.01 5.44 5.74
N ILE A 8 2.28 6.73 5.79
CA ILE A 8 2.92 7.35 6.97
C ILE A 8 2.04 7.15 8.19
N ASN A 9 0.73 7.35 8.05
CA ASN A 9 -0.22 7.15 9.14
C ASN A 9 -0.28 5.69 9.60
N LEU A 10 0.07 4.76 8.73
CA LEU A 10 0.14 3.33 9.09
C LEU A 10 1.46 2.95 9.76
N GLY A 11 2.43 3.87 9.80
CA GLY A 11 3.69 3.63 10.46
C GLY A 11 4.88 3.38 9.54
N LEU A 12 4.71 3.48 8.24
CA LEU A 12 5.81 3.34 7.29
C LEU A 12 6.64 4.60 7.22
N GLN A 13 7.93 4.46 6.92
CA GLN A 13 8.87 5.57 6.85
C GLN A 13 9.85 5.41 5.71
N GLY A 14 10.24 6.52 5.10
CA GLY A 14 11.33 6.57 4.13
C GLY A 14 11.12 5.61 2.96
N LYS A 15 12.11 4.75 2.73
CA LYS A 15 12.11 3.80 1.62
C LYS A 15 10.91 2.84 1.66
N GLN A 16 10.44 2.52 2.86
CA GLN A 16 9.31 1.60 3.02
C GLN A 16 8.05 2.13 2.35
N ILE A 17 7.86 3.44 2.33
CA ILE A 17 6.70 4.07 1.68
C ILE A 17 6.73 3.76 0.19
N GLY A 18 7.86 3.99 -0.47
CA GLY A 18 8.02 3.69 -1.89
C GLY A 18 7.87 2.21 -2.20
N ASP A 19 8.46 1.35 -1.36
CA ASP A 19 8.36 -0.10 -1.53
C ASP A 19 6.91 -0.57 -1.44
N CYS A 20 6.16 -0.04 -0.49
CA CYS A 20 4.75 -0.39 -0.33
C CYS A 20 3.92 0.10 -1.51
N LEU A 21 4.15 1.33 -1.97
CA LEU A 21 3.42 1.86 -3.14
C LEU A 21 3.68 1.02 -4.38
N ASN A 22 4.91 0.57 -4.61
CA ASN A 22 5.24 -0.31 -5.74
C ASN A 22 4.54 -1.66 -5.60
N TYR A 23 4.51 -2.22 -4.40
CA TYR A 23 3.81 -3.46 -4.12
C TYR A 23 2.32 -3.34 -4.47
N LEU A 24 1.69 -2.25 -4.03
CA LEU A 24 0.27 -2.01 -4.29
C LEU A 24 0.01 -1.79 -5.78
N LEU A 25 0.90 -1.06 -6.45
CA LEU A 25 0.77 -0.80 -7.89
C LEU A 25 0.79 -2.11 -8.69
N ASP A 26 1.71 -3.02 -8.35
CA ASP A 26 1.79 -4.31 -9.02
C ASP A 26 0.49 -5.10 -8.87
N LEU A 27 -0.09 -5.10 -7.68
CA LEU A 27 -1.35 -5.79 -7.44
C LEU A 27 -2.50 -5.18 -8.23
N VAL A 28 -2.57 -3.86 -8.29
CA VAL A 28 -3.63 -3.15 -9.03
C VAL A 28 -3.48 -3.38 -10.54
N LEU A 29 -2.25 -3.47 -11.04
CA LEU A 29 -2.03 -3.75 -12.46
C LEU A 29 -2.54 -5.13 -12.86
N GLU A 30 -2.46 -6.11 -11.95
CA GLU A 30 -2.99 -7.44 -12.20
C GLU A 30 -4.51 -7.50 -12.01
N ASP A 31 -5.03 -6.73 -11.07
CA ASP A 31 -6.46 -6.74 -10.74
C ASP A 31 -6.91 -5.34 -10.35
N ALA A 32 -7.47 -4.60 -11.31
CA ALA A 32 -7.91 -3.23 -11.11
C ALA A 32 -9.05 -3.11 -10.09
N THR A 33 -9.75 -4.20 -9.77
CA THR A 33 -10.81 -4.17 -8.75
C THR A 33 -10.24 -3.91 -7.37
N LEU A 34 -8.94 -4.11 -7.16
CA LEU A 34 -8.27 -3.84 -5.90
C LEU A 34 -8.04 -2.35 -5.65
N ASN A 35 -8.24 -1.50 -6.67
CA ASN A 35 -7.91 -0.08 -6.59
C ASN A 35 -9.00 0.72 -5.87
N THR A 36 -9.25 0.39 -4.62
CA THR A 36 -10.10 1.16 -3.72
C THR A 36 -9.31 1.49 -2.47
N HIS A 37 -9.62 2.64 -1.85
CA HIS A 37 -8.90 3.07 -0.65
C HIS A 37 -8.91 2.00 0.43
N GLU A 38 -10.07 1.44 0.72
CA GLU A 38 -10.24 0.44 1.77
C GLU A 38 -9.41 -0.82 1.52
N THR A 39 -9.45 -1.33 0.29
CA THR A 39 -8.69 -2.52 -0.07
C THR A 39 -7.19 -2.26 0.02
N LEU A 40 -6.75 -1.11 -0.48
CA LEU A 40 -5.32 -0.76 -0.47
C LEU A 40 -4.80 -0.56 0.96
N ILE A 41 -5.60 0.00 1.85
CA ILE A 41 -5.23 0.11 3.27
C ILE A 41 -5.06 -1.28 3.88
N GLY A 42 -5.98 -2.21 3.60
CA GLY A 42 -5.87 -3.58 4.09
C GLY A 42 -4.62 -4.29 3.59
N LEU A 43 -4.29 -4.13 2.30
CA LEU A 43 -3.08 -4.72 1.71
C LEU A 43 -1.82 -4.08 2.30
N SER A 44 -1.85 -2.78 2.56
CA SER A 44 -0.73 -2.08 3.18
C SER A 44 -0.46 -2.62 4.58
N LYS A 45 -1.49 -2.91 5.36
CA LYS A 45 -1.34 -3.50 6.68
C LYS A 45 -0.67 -4.86 6.60
N LYS A 46 -1.03 -5.67 5.61
CA LYS A 46 -0.37 -6.97 5.40
C LYS A 46 1.10 -6.80 5.04
N PHE A 47 1.40 -5.82 4.22
CA PHE A 47 2.79 -5.51 3.86
C PHE A 47 3.60 -5.18 5.11
N ILE A 48 3.05 -4.36 6.00
CA ILE A 48 3.71 -3.98 7.25
C ILE A 48 3.94 -5.19 8.15
N GLU A 49 2.97 -6.09 8.25
CA GLU A 49 3.09 -7.28 9.08
C GLU A 49 4.23 -8.20 8.64
N ASN A 50 4.60 -8.14 7.37
CA ASN A 50 5.65 -8.99 6.80
C ASN A 50 7.02 -8.31 6.71
N LEU A 51 7.16 -7.13 7.28
CA LEU A 51 8.45 -6.43 7.29
C LEU A 51 9.46 -7.03 8.26
#